data_509529a0923a9f7d596126f2da81b342
#
_entry.id   509529a0923a9f7d596126f2da81b342
#
_cell.length_a   1.000
_cell.length_b   1.000
_cell.length_c   1.000
_cell.angle_alpha   90.00
_cell.angle_beta   90.00
_cell.angle_gamma   90.00
#
_symmetry.space_group_name_H-M   'P 1'
#
loop_
_entity.id
_entity.type
_entity.pdbx_description
1 polymer ?
#
loop_
_entity_poly.entity_id
_entity_poly.type
_entity_poly.pdbx_seq_one_letter_code
_entity_poly.pdbx_strand_id
1 'polypeptide(L)'
;LGACASNAQAPAASTAPEAGNGPAADYPVVVGDPFTIDGVTYTPVDTMNYDQVGYAGREEAGVTGVTGAHRTLPLPSYVEVTSLDTGRTILVRLERRGPMTNDRLIALAPDAIAQLGIGEGAPIRMRRVNPPEEQRAELRAGREAPPRMDTPQGLLEVLKRRLPPRGSAPLGDPRQ
;
A
#
# COMPACT_ATOMS: atom_id res chain seq x y z
N LEU A 1 41.19 -22.02 53.21
CA LEU A 1 41.00 -20.71 52.61
C LEU A 1 40.30 -20.89 51.26
N GLY A 2 38.97 -20.83 51.28
CA GLY A 2 38.12 -21.03 50.09
C GLY A 2 37.90 -19.70 49.40
N ALA A 3 38.18 -19.66 48.11
CA ALA A 3 37.74 -18.60 47.22
C ALA A 3 36.44 -19.06 46.55
N CYS A 4 35.34 -18.49 46.98
CA CYS A 4 34.07 -18.62 46.26
C CYS A 4 34.10 -17.68 45.06
N ALA A 5 34.26 -18.24 43.86
CA ALA A 5 34.02 -17.50 42.62
C ALA A 5 32.51 -17.45 42.39
N SER A 6 31.92 -16.31 42.66
CA SER A 6 30.55 -16.05 42.28
C SER A 6 30.48 -15.86 40.76
N ASN A 7 29.93 -16.86 40.07
CA ASN A 7 29.64 -16.76 38.66
C ASN A 7 28.35 -15.93 38.52
N ALA A 8 28.48 -14.63 38.40
CA ALA A 8 27.38 -13.75 38.10
C ALA A 8 27.03 -13.95 36.62
N GLN A 9 26.05 -14.80 36.36
CA GLN A 9 25.47 -14.95 35.03
C GLN A 9 24.69 -13.67 34.72
N ALA A 10 25.17 -12.90 33.73
CA ALA A 10 24.43 -11.76 33.25
C ALA A 10 23.04 -12.21 32.80
N PRO A 11 21.98 -11.47 33.13
CA PRO A 11 20.66 -11.82 32.61
C PRO A 11 20.73 -11.79 31.10
N ALA A 12 20.31 -12.90 30.49
CA ALA A 12 20.14 -12.94 29.05
C ALA A 12 19.26 -11.76 28.66
N ALA A 13 19.80 -10.86 27.84
CA ALA A 13 19.00 -9.79 27.28
C ALA A 13 17.81 -10.45 26.57
N SER A 14 16.62 -10.21 27.09
CA SER A 14 15.40 -10.54 26.40
C SER A 14 15.41 -9.69 25.14
N THR A 15 15.92 -10.24 24.05
CA THR A 15 15.67 -9.68 22.74
C THR A 15 14.17 -9.76 22.55
N ALA A 16 13.48 -8.62 22.70
CA ALA A 16 12.17 -8.48 22.10
C ALA A 16 12.30 -9.01 20.68
N PRO A 17 11.38 -9.87 20.22
CA PRO A 17 11.44 -10.32 18.84
C PRO A 17 11.54 -9.06 17.99
N GLU A 18 12.65 -8.89 17.31
CA GLU A 18 12.73 -7.91 16.24
C GLU A 18 11.47 -8.10 15.45
N ALA A 19 10.73 -7.01 15.19
CA ALA A 19 9.61 -7.05 14.28
C ALA A 19 10.19 -7.55 12.95
N GLY A 20 10.28 -8.88 12.85
CA GLY A 20 11.04 -9.54 11.82
C GLY A 20 10.42 -9.22 10.48
N ASN A 21 11.24 -9.03 9.48
CA ASN A 21 10.79 -8.85 8.11
C ASN A 21 10.25 -10.17 7.51
N GLY A 22 9.64 -11.00 8.33
CA GLY A 22 9.02 -12.25 7.94
C GLY A 22 7.51 -12.13 7.72
N PRO A 23 6.84 -13.21 7.29
CA PRO A 23 5.40 -13.22 7.00
C PRO A 23 4.54 -12.73 8.15
N ALA A 24 4.97 -12.95 9.39
CA ALA A 24 4.28 -12.49 10.59
C ALA A 24 4.17 -10.95 10.69
N ALA A 25 5.00 -10.21 10.00
CA ALA A 25 4.95 -8.75 9.97
C ALA A 25 3.74 -8.20 9.21
N ASP A 26 3.06 -9.03 8.42
CA ASP A 26 1.81 -8.67 7.75
C ASP A 26 0.56 -8.97 8.60
N TYR A 27 0.72 -9.40 9.83
CA TYR A 27 -0.39 -9.75 10.71
C TYR A 27 -0.24 -9.07 12.09
N PRO A 28 -1.36 -8.77 12.77
CA PRO A 28 -2.73 -8.96 12.30
C PRO A 28 -3.10 -7.97 11.20
N VAL A 29 -3.95 -8.40 10.28
CA VAL A 29 -4.56 -7.52 9.28
C VAL A 29 -5.71 -6.74 9.93
N VAL A 30 -5.73 -5.43 9.78
CA VAL A 30 -6.74 -4.56 10.35
C VAL A 30 -7.68 -4.06 9.24
N VAL A 31 -8.97 -4.36 9.39
CA VAL A 31 -9.99 -3.86 8.47
C VAL A 31 -10.38 -2.42 8.84
N GLY A 32 -10.61 -2.15 10.10
CA GLY A 32 -10.97 -0.83 10.60
C GLY A 32 -12.48 -0.55 10.59
N ASP A 33 -12.85 0.57 11.18
CA ASP A 33 -14.24 1.01 11.30
C ASP A 33 -14.63 1.96 10.17
N PRO A 34 -15.93 2.09 9.87
CA PRO A 34 -16.42 3.11 8.94
C PRO A 34 -16.04 4.52 9.39
N PHE A 35 -15.78 5.40 8.43
CA PHE A 35 -15.47 6.81 8.67
C PHE A 35 -16.03 7.68 7.54
N THR A 36 -16.15 8.97 7.79
CA THR A 36 -16.77 9.91 6.86
C THR A 36 -15.79 11.02 6.47
N ILE A 37 -15.72 11.32 5.17
CA ILE A 37 -14.95 12.43 4.63
C ILE A 37 -15.91 13.29 3.81
N ASP A 38 -16.08 14.56 4.20
CA ASP A 38 -16.93 15.52 3.49
C ASP A 38 -18.31 14.95 3.11
N GLY A 39 -18.97 14.28 4.07
CA GLY A 39 -20.29 13.69 3.90
C GLY A 39 -20.33 12.33 3.22
N VAL A 40 -19.20 11.80 2.75
CA VAL A 40 -19.12 10.47 2.14
C VAL A 40 -18.60 9.46 3.15
N THR A 41 -19.38 8.41 3.41
CA THR A 41 -19.00 7.34 4.34
C THR A 41 -18.26 6.23 3.61
N TYR A 42 -17.09 5.89 4.13
CA TYR A 42 -16.27 4.78 3.66
C TYR A 42 -16.30 3.65 4.66
N THR A 43 -16.61 2.45 4.20
CA THR A 43 -16.63 1.25 5.03
C THR A 43 -15.50 0.33 4.61
N PRO A 44 -14.43 0.20 5.44
CA PRO A 44 -13.37 -0.76 5.17
C PRO A 44 -13.91 -2.18 5.07
N VAL A 45 -13.45 -2.91 4.05
CA VAL A 45 -13.90 -4.27 3.75
C VAL A 45 -12.72 -5.08 3.20
N ASP A 46 -12.61 -6.33 3.63
CA ASP A 46 -11.62 -7.27 3.09
C ASP A 46 -12.07 -7.82 1.72
N THR A 47 -11.87 -7.02 0.69
CA THR A 47 -12.24 -7.34 -0.69
C THR A 47 -11.03 -7.82 -1.46
N MET A 48 -11.00 -9.08 -1.87
CA MET A 48 -9.87 -9.69 -2.58
C MET A 48 -9.79 -9.30 -4.05
N ASN A 49 -10.92 -9.04 -4.68
CA ASN A 49 -11.02 -8.74 -6.12
C ASN A 49 -11.08 -7.24 -6.44
N TYR A 50 -10.51 -6.43 -5.56
CA TYR A 50 -10.48 -4.98 -5.76
C TYR A 50 -9.70 -4.61 -7.02
N ASP A 51 -10.31 -3.87 -7.93
CA ASP A 51 -9.73 -3.41 -9.20
C ASP A 51 -10.45 -2.13 -9.64
N GLN A 52 -9.79 -0.99 -9.49
CA GLN A 52 -10.37 0.32 -9.76
C GLN A 52 -9.39 1.21 -10.54
N VAL A 53 -9.93 2.16 -11.27
CA VAL A 53 -9.19 3.24 -11.90
C VAL A 53 -9.55 4.57 -11.25
N GLY A 54 -8.60 5.47 -11.19
CA GLY A 54 -8.76 6.78 -10.57
C GLY A 54 -7.47 7.58 -10.64
N TYR A 55 -7.34 8.53 -9.75
CA TYR A 55 -6.19 9.45 -9.74
C TYR A 55 -5.36 9.24 -8.46
N ALA A 56 -4.04 9.29 -8.61
CA ALA A 56 -3.12 9.12 -7.51
C ALA A 56 -2.82 10.45 -6.82
N GLY A 57 -2.90 10.46 -5.49
CA GLY A 57 -2.37 11.53 -4.66
C GLY A 57 -0.96 11.21 -4.19
N ARG A 58 -0.26 12.22 -3.73
CA ARG A 58 1.07 12.11 -3.13
C ARG A 58 0.99 12.30 -1.61
N GLU A 59 1.61 11.40 -0.87
CA GLU A 59 1.78 11.58 0.57
C GLU A 59 2.92 12.56 0.89
N GLU A 60 2.97 12.99 2.15
CA GLU A 60 3.97 13.95 2.62
C GLU A 60 5.40 13.43 2.49
N ALA A 61 6.35 14.34 2.38
CA ALA A 61 7.76 14.04 2.12
C ALA A 61 8.45 13.15 3.18
N GLY A 62 7.92 13.08 4.39
CA GLY A 62 8.49 12.25 5.46
C GLY A 62 8.10 10.78 5.41
N VAL A 63 7.18 10.39 4.54
CA VAL A 63 6.74 9.00 4.39
C VAL A 63 7.73 8.25 3.53
N THR A 64 8.24 7.12 4.03
CA THR A 64 9.30 6.33 3.39
C THR A 64 8.78 5.02 2.84
N GLY A 65 9.55 4.41 1.92
CA GLY A 65 9.23 3.12 1.31
C GLY A 65 8.24 3.20 0.17
N VAL A 66 8.09 2.09 -0.54
CA VAL A 66 7.11 1.97 -1.64
C VAL A 66 5.77 1.58 -1.04
N THR A 67 5.15 2.55 -0.42
CA THR A 67 3.95 2.40 0.40
C THR A 67 2.86 3.37 -0.02
N GLY A 68 1.67 3.15 0.49
CA GLY A 68 0.54 4.00 0.20
C GLY A 68 -0.55 3.97 1.26
N ALA A 69 -1.53 4.83 1.08
CA ALA A 69 -2.73 4.91 1.88
C ALA A 69 -3.97 4.64 1.03
N HIS A 70 -4.89 3.84 1.56
CA HIS A 70 -6.17 3.55 0.92
C HIS A 70 -7.30 3.61 1.94
N ARG A 71 -8.50 4.01 1.49
CA ARG A 71 -9.62 4.24 2.40
C ARG A 71 -10.29 2.97 2.90
N THR A 72 -10.32 1.90 2.11
CA THR A 72 -11.19 0.75 2.41
C THR A 72 -10.53 -0.61 2.42
N LEU A 73 -9.37 -0.81 1.80
CA LEU A 73 -8.69 -2.10 1.86
C LEU A 73 -8.09 -2.35 3.24
N PRO A 74 -8.02 -3.60 3.69
CA PRO A 74 -7.36 -3.94 4.95
C PRO A 74 -5.90 -3.51 4.98
N LEU A 75 -5.36 -3.28 6.17
CA LEU A 75 -3.97 -2.88 6.36
C LEU A 75 -3.22 -3.93 7.19
N PRO A 76 -2.06 -4.40 6.73
CA PRO A 76 -1.46 -4.14 5.43
C PRO A 76 -2.15 -4.92 4.30
N SER A 77 -2.13 -4.36 3.10
CA SER A 77 -2.50 -5.03 1.85
C SER A 77 -1.45 -4.74 0.79
N TYR A 78 -1.42 -5.54 -0.25
CA TYR A 78 -0.54 -5.35 -1.39
C TYR A 78 -1.37 -5.08 -2.64
N VAL A 79 -0.96 -4.09 -3.40
CA VAL A 79 -1.63 -3.70 -4.64
C VAL A 79 -0.64 -3.53 -5.77
N GLU A 80 -1.08 -3.81 -6.99
CA GLU A 80 -0.40 -3.34 -8.19
C GLU A 80 -0.99 -1.99 -8.58
N VAL A 81 -0.12 -1.02 -8.82
CA VAL A 81 -0.49 0.30 -9.31
C VAL A 81 0.12 0.49 -10.69
N THR A 82 -0.73 0.77 -11.65
CA THR A 82 -0.35 0.97 -13.06
C THR A 82 -0.55 2.43 -13.44
N SER A 83 0.48 3.06 -14.00
CA SER A 83 0.32 4.35 -14.68
C SER A 83 -0.46 4.15 -15.98
N LEU A 84 -1.59 4.80 -16.14
CA LEU A 84 -2.37 4.70 -17.36
C LEU A 84 -1.77 5.50 -18.52
N ASP A 85 -0.82 6.39 -18.24
CA ASP A 85 -0.11 7.14 -19.27
C ASP A 85 1.04 6.33 -19.91
N THR A 86 1.70 5.47 -19.12
CA THR A 86 2.89 4.73 -19.59
C THR A 86 2.72 3.22 -19.62
N GLY A 87 1.81 2.68 -18.84
CA GLY A 87 1.65 1.23 -18.63
C GLY A 87 2.55 0.66 -17.56
N ARG A 88 3.49 1.44 -17.01
CA ARG A 88 4.37 0.97 -15.95
C ARG A 88 3.57 0.54 -14.73
N THR A 89 3.90 -0.64 -14.19
CA THR A 89 3.18 -1.26 -13.07
C THR A 89 4.16 -1.64 -11.97
N ILE A 90 3.86 -1.25 -10.74
CA ILE A 90 4.67 -1.54 -9.56
C ILE A 90 3.83 -2.19 -8.47
N LEU A 91 4.51 -2.86 -7.52
CA LEU A 91 3.90 -3.30 -6.26
C LEU A 91 4.02 -2.22 -5.20
N VAL A 92 2.95 -2.02 -4.44
CA VAL A 92 2.87 -1.07 -3.33
C VAL A 92 2.29 -1.79 -2.12
N ARG A 93 2.86 -1.54 -0.94
CA ARG A 93 2.31 -1.99 0.34
C ARG A 93 1.43 -0.89 0.91
N LEU A 94 0.16 -1.18 1.12
CA LEU A 94 -0.76 -0.27 1.80
C LEU A 94 -0.57 -0.38 3.30
N GLU A 95 -0.22 0.73 3.94
CA GLU A 95 0.11 0.77 5.37
C GLU A 95 -0.74 1.76 6.16
N ARG A 96 -1.40 2.68 5.47
CA ARG A 96 -2.10 3.80 6.08
C ARG A 96 -3.50 3.94 5.56
N ARG A 97 -4.36 4.54 6.38
CA ARG A 97 -5.72 4.91 6.01
C ARG A 97 -5.73 6.32 5.41
N GLY A 98 -6.36 6.47 4.26
CA GLY A 98 -6.46 7.70 3.50
C GLY A 98 -6.50 7.42 2.00
N PRO A 99 -6.36 8.44 1.13
CA PRO A 99 -6.32 9.88 1.44
C PRO A 99 -7.63 10.38 2.03
N MET A 100 -7.55 11.44 2.84
CA MET A 100 -8.72 12.02 3.51
C MET A 100 -9.41 13.07 2.63
N THR A 101 -9.47 12.81 1.35
CA THR A 101 -10.17 13.58 0.33
C THR A 101 -10.98 12.64 -0.56
N ASN A 102 -11.97 13.18 -1.27
CA ASN A 102 -12.85 12.36 -2.13
C ASN A 102 -12.43 12.37 -3.60
N ASP A 103 -11.29 12.95 -3.95
CA ASP A 103 -10.86 13.16 -5.32
C ASP A 103 -9.64 12.30 -5.74
N ARG A 104 -9.16 11.46 -4.85
CA ARG A 104 -8.02 10.57 -5.11
C ARG A 104 -8.40 9.12 -4.75
N LEU A 105 -7.95 8.17 -5.58
CA LEU A 105 -8.16 6.75 -5.33
C LEU A 105 -7.20 6.21 -4.27
N ILE A 106 -5.96 6.62 -4.34
CA ILE A 106 -4.86 6.19 -3.47
C ILE A 106 -3.94 7.38 -3.23
N ALA A 107 -3.29 7.43 -2.09
CA ALA A 107 -2.15 8.33 -1.86
C ALA A 107 -0.87 7.49 -1.79
N LEU A 108 0.14 7.87 -2.57
CA LEU A 108 1.40 7.15 -2.68
C LEU A 108 2.54 7.91 -2.00
N ALA A 109 3.38 7.18 -1.29
CA ALA A 109 4.61 7.73 -0.73
C ALA A 109 5.56 8.23 -1.84
N PRO A 110 6.46 9.18 -1.54
CA PRO A 110 7.40 9.70 -2.54
C PRO A 110 8.20 8.63 -3.29
N ASP A 111 8.63 7.57 -2.60
CA ASP A 111 9.37 6.48 -3.23
C ASP A 111 8.51 5.70 -4.23
N ALA A 112 7.23 5.49 -3.94
CA ALA A 112 6.29 4.86 -4.86
C ALA A 112 6.02 5.75 -6.09
N ILE A 113 5.85 7.05 -5.88
CA ILE A 113 5.70 8.04 -6.95
C ILE A 113 6.92 8.01 -7.88
N ALA A 114 8.13 7.97 -7.30
CA ALA A 114 9.37 7.92 -8.06
C ALA A 114 9.52 6.63 -8.87
N GLN A 115 9.24 5.48 -8.26
CA GLN A 115 9.32 4.19 -8.96
C GLN A 115 8.30 4.11 -10.10
N LEU A 116 7.08 4.57 -9.88
CA LEU A 116 6.04 4.57 -10.90
C LEU A 116 6.26 5.63 -11.99
N GLY A 117 6.99 6.69 -11.67
CA GLY A 117 7.30 7.77 -12.61
C GLY A 117 6.11 8.66 -12.93
N ILE A 118 5.27 8.95 -11.94
CA ILE A 118 4.07 9.78 -12.10
C ILE A 118 4.15 11.08 -11.30
N GLY A 119 3.25 12.01 -11.60
CA GLY A 119 3.02 13.22 -10.83
C GLY A 119 1.73 13.16 -10.02
N GLU A 120 1.50 14.19 -9.23
CA GLU A 120 0.25 14.38 -8.48
C GLU A 120 -0.95 14.40 -9.43
N GLY A 121 -1.99 13.63 -9.10
CA GLY A 121 -3.20 13.54 -9.90
C GLY A 121 -3.10 12.69 -11.16
N ALA A 122 -2.01 11.94 -11.34
CA ALA A 122 -1.87 11.07 -12.50
C ALA A 122 -2.93 9.96 -12.51
N PRO A 123 -3.44 9.60 -13.70
CA PRO A 123 -4.41 8.51 -13.83
C PRO A 123 -3.72 7.17 -13.62
N ILE A 124 -4.31 6.35 -12.77
CA ILE A 124 -3.78 5.03 -12.41
C ILE A 124 -4.88 3.97 -12.34
N ARG A 125 -4.46 2.72 -12.46
CA ARG A 125 -5.24 1.56 -12.04
C ARG A 125 -4.65 1.03 -10.74
N MET A 126 -5.49 0.62 -9.83
CA MET A 126 -5.09 -0.07 -8.60
C MET A 126 -5.80 -1.41 -8.49
N ARG A 127 -5.06 -2.47 -8.32
CA ARG A 127 -5.58 -3.83 -8.19
C ARG A 127 -4.96 -4.52 -6.99
N ARG A 128 -5.78 -5.09 -6.12
CA ARG A 128 -5.29 -5.89 -5.00
C ARG A 128 -4.68 -7.20 -5.50
N VAL A 129 -3.52 -7.55 -4.97
CA VAL A 129 -2.78 -8.76 -5.32
C VAL A 129 -2.25 -9.46 -4.07
N ASN A 130 -1.79 -10.68 -4.25
CA ASN A 130 -1.17 -11.47 -3.20
C ASN A 130 0.23 -11.89 -3.65
N PRO A 131 1.24 -10.99 -3.56
CA PRO A 131 2.56 -11.28 -4.09
C PRO A 131 3.30 -12.33 -3.25
N PRO A 132 4.32 -12.99 -3.83
CA PRO A 132 5.19 -13.91 -3.09
C PRO A 132 5.88 -13.24 -1.91
N GLU A 133 6.21 -14.01 -0.87
CA GLU A 133 6.84 -13.51 0.34
C GLU A 133 8.13 -12.73 0.08
N GLU A 134 8.93 -13.14 -0.88
CA GLU A 134 10.16 -12.43 -1.25
C GLU A 134 9.91 -10.98 -1.64
N GLN A 135 8.86 -10.74 -2.41
CA GLN A 135 8.47 -9.40 -2.84
C GLN A 135 7.85 -8.59 -1.71
N ARG A 136 7.07 -9.24 -0.83
CA ARG A 136 6.54 -8.60 0.38
C ARG A 136 7.67 -8.16 1.30
N ALA A 137 8.68 -9.01 1.48
CA ALA A 137 9.84 -8.70 2.31
C ALA A 137 10.60 -7.48 1.81
N GLU A 138 10.76 -7.32 0.50
CA GLU A 138 11.37 -6.11 -0.08
C GLU A 138 10.59 -4.85 0.31
N LEU A 139 9.27 -4.87 0.14
CA LEU A 139 8.41 -3.74 0.47
C LEU A 139 8.40 -3.43 1.98
N ARG A 140 8.36 -4.46 2.85
CA ARG A 140 8.44 -4.28 4.29
C ARG A 140 9.77 -3.65 4.73
N ALA A 141 10.85 -3.98 4.03
CA ALA A 141 12.17 -3.43 4.30
C ALA A 141 12.38 -2.01 3.74
N GLY A 142 11.35 -1.43 3.10
CA GLY A 142 11.44 -0.10 2.50
C GLY A 142 12.11 -0.07 1.12
N ARG A 143 12.33 -1.23 0.51
CA ARG A 143 12.93 -1.35 -0.83
C ARG A 143 11.85 -1.55 -1.89
N GLU A 144 12.22 -1.28 -3.13
CA GLU A 144 11.37 -1.58 -4.29
C GLU A 144 11.30 -3.09 -4.53
N ALA A 145 10.10 -3.61 -4.75
CA ALA A 145 9.93 -4.91 -5.37
C ALA A 145 10.18 -4.79 -6.88
N PRO A 146 10.56 -5.89 -7.56
CA PRO A 146 10.72 -5.85 -9.01
C PRO A 146 9.45 -5.34 -9.69
N PRO A 147 9.55 -4.43 -10.67
CA PRO A 147 8.39 -3.95 -11.40
C PRO A 147 7.70 -5.08 -12.14
N ARG A 148 6.41 -4.97 -12.31
CA ARG A 148 5.62 -5.90 -13.11
C ARG A 148 5.80 -5.64 -14.60
N MET A 149 5.31 -6.54 -15.43
CA MET A 149 5.24 -6.29 -16.86
C MET A 149 4.40 -5.05 -17.16
N ASP A 150 4.84 -4.26 -18.12
CA ASP A 150 4.07 -3.11 -18.55
C ASP A 150 2.72 -3.53 -19.14
N THR A 151 1.70 -2.75 -18.84
CA THR A 151 0.37 -2.97 -19.39
C THR A 151 0.35 -2.58 -20.87
N PRO A 152 -0.15 -3.46 -21.74
CA PRO A 152 -0.21 -3.17 -23.17
C PRO A 152 -1.08 -1.95 -23.49
N GLN A 153 -0.71 -1.21 -24.54
CA GLN A 153 -1.39 0.02 -24.95
C GLN A 153 -2.88 -0.15 -25.18
N GLY A 154 -3.31 -1.27 -25.78
CA GLY A 154 -4.73 -1.54 -25.99
C GLY A 154 -5.55 -1.63 -24.73
N LEU A 155 -4.98 -2.23 -23.66
CA LEU A 155 -5.64 -2.30 -22.36
C LEU A 155 -5.62 -0.94 -21.66
N LEU A 156 -4.57 -0.14 -21.81
CA LEU A 156 -4.53 1.22 -21.25
C LEU A 156 -5.67 2.07 -21.79
N GLU A 157 -5.95 1.99 -23.08
CA GLU A 157 -7.06 2.73 -23.70
C GLU A 157 -8.42 2.33 -23.12
N VAL A 158 -8.64 1.04 -22.87
CA VAL A 158 -9.87 0.54 -22.24
C VAL A 158 -9.98 1.04 -20.79
N LEU A 159 -8.89 0.99 -20.04
CA LEU A 159 -8.87 1.44 -18.65
C LEU A 159 -9.09 2.95 -18.53
N LYS A 160 -8.50 3.74 -19.42
CA LYS A 160 -8.71 5.20 -19.44
C LYS A 160 -10.16 5.60 -19.62
N ARG A 161 -10.95 4.83 -20.39
CA ARG A 161 -12.39 5.09 -20.58
C ARG A 161 -13.19 4.90 -19.30
N ARG A 162 -12.67 4.17 -18.33
CA ARG A 162 -13.30 3.91 -17.03
C ARG A 162 -12.98 4.99 -16.00
N LEU A 163 -12.07 5.91 -16.30
CA LEU A 163 -11.70 6.97 -15.38
C LEU A 163 -12.90 7.85 -15.02
N PRO A 164 -13.08 8.16 -13.73
CA PRO A 164 -14.08 9.14 -13.31
C PRO A 164 -13.68 10.55 -13.79
N PRO A 165 -14.61 11.51 -13.77
CA PRO A 165 -14.25 12.91 -14.03
C PRO A 165 -13.14 13.38 -13.12
N ARG A 166 -12.26 14.24 -13.61
CA ARG A 166 -11.20 14.84 -12.80
C ARG A 166 -11.78 15.55 -11.59
N GLY A 167 -11.14 15.40 -10.44
CA GLY A 167 -11.62 15.92 -9.17
C GLY A 167 -12.59 14.98 -8.46
N SER A 168 -12.79 13.76 -8.98
CA SER A 168 -13.58 12.73 -8.34
C SER A 168 -12.81 11.41 -8.24
N ALA A 169 -13.30 10.51 -7.40
CA ALA A 169 -12.81 9.15 -7.27
C ALA A 169 -14.01 8.19 -7.25
N PRO A 170 -13.81 6.90 -7.54
CA PRO A 170 -14.86 5.91 -7.30
C PRO A 170 -15.25 5.96 -5.83
N LEU A 171 -16.48 6.36 -5.57
CA LEU A 171 -17.03 6.49 -4.22
C LEU A 171 -17.83 5.23 -3.89
N GLY A 172 -17.37 4.51 -2.88
CA GLY A 172 -18.10 3.37 -2.36
C GLY A 172 -17.70 2.01 -2.95
N ASP A 173 -18.36 0.99 -2.44
CA ASP A 173 -18.24 -0.39 -2.92
C ASP A 173 -18.90 -0.50 -4.29
N PRO A 174 -18.21 -1.01 -5.32
CA PRO A 174 -18.83 -1.22 -6.63
C PRO A 174 -20.03 -2.19 -6.63
N ARG A 175 -20.31 -2.81 -5.48
CA ARG A 175 -21.49 -3.66 -5.26
C ARG A 175 -22.64 -2.95 -4.55
N GLN A 176 -22.50 -1.67 -4.30
CA GLN A 176 -23.59 -0.83 -3.78
C GLN A 176 -24.22 -0.02 -4.88
#